data_f9470fc065498d1f1255002b6531ec38
#
_entry.id   f9470fc065498d1f1255002b6531ec38
#
_cell.length_a   1.000
_cell.length_b   1.000
_cell.length_c   1.000
_cell.angle_alpha   90.00
_cell.angle_beta   90.00
_cell.angle_gamma   90.00
#
_symmetry.space_group_name_H-M   'P 1'
#
loop_
_entity.id
_entity.type
_entity.pdbx_description
1 polymer ?
#
loop_
_entity_poly.entity_id
_entity_poly.type
_entity_poly.pdbx_seq_one_letter_code
_entity_poly.pdbx_strand_id
1 'polypeptide(L)'
;MALLCFVLVSSEFMPVSLLTPIANDLSFTEGQAGQAIAFSGLFAVITSLFGNTLLARFDRRTAVIFYTFVMMISGVIVTSAHGYGMFMFGRALIGISIGGFWSLSTAILVRIVHPLSVPKAIAILQGGTALAFVVAPPLGSFLGNLIGWRGAFFTVVPAGVICLIWQMVVIPKLPPQRDTSIRQIASLLRSRIFALGMIAVTLAFMGQFSLSPYLRPFLECVTGLGINMISLFLLGVAGLTGTLISGFFVRDNLLPALTGLPAGLAIVAGLLTALGHIPAATGALLLVWGILVTPIPVVWNTWMTRIIPDELEAGGALMVALIQFAITMGAFTGGESFDHQGWVSTFMLATALLVASAIIAVLPGRRSLAEK
;
A
#
# COMPACT_ATOMS: atom_id res chain seq x y z
N MET A 1 -9.18 -4.67 12.45
CA MET A 1 -8.46 -4.76 11.14
C MET A 1 -7.78 -3.44 10.77
N ALA A 2 -8.42 -2.27 10.82
CA ALA A 2 -7.77 -0.99 10.50
C ALA A 2 -6.54 -0.68 11.38
N LEU A 3 -6.58 -1.00 12.68
CA LEU A 3 -5.43 -0.87 13.57
C LEU A 3 -4.27 -1.78 13.14
N LEU A 4 -4.54 -3.03 12.76
CA LEU A 4 -3.51 -3.92 12.24
C LEU A 4 -2.91 -3.37 10.94
N CYS A 5 -3.75 -2.85 10.04
CA CYS A 5 -3.32 -2.20 8.81
C CYS A 5 -2.36 -1.03 9.12
N PHE A 6 -2.71 -0.17 10.07
CA PHE A 6 -1.86 0.91 10.53
C PHE A 6 -0.50 0.41 11.05
N VAL A 7 -0.49 -0.62 11.90
CA VAL A 7 0.76 -1.16 12.49
C VAL A 7 1.63 -1.83 11.40
N LEU A 8 1.02 -2.62 10.50
CA LEU A 8 1.73 -3.27 9.40
C LEU A 8 2.42 -2.28 8.48
N VAL A 9 1.66 -1.29 8.00
CA VAL A 9 2.18 -0.27 7.07
C VAL A 9 3.21 0.62 7.77
N SER A 10 2.98 0.97 9.04
CA SER A 10 3.97 1.70 9.84
C SER A 10 5.28 0.92 9.96
N SER A 11 5.22 -0.38 10.25
CA SER A 11 6.39 -1.25 10.34
C SER A 11 7.11 -1.41 8.98
N GLU A 12 6.35 -1.44 7.88
CA GLU A 12 6.91 -1.55 6.53
C GLU A 12 7.73 -0.33 6.15
N PHE A 13 7.21 0.88 6.41
CA PHE A 13 7.82 2.15 6.00
C PHE A 13 8.69 2.82 7.07
N MET A 14 8.72 2.31 8.30
CA MET A 14 9.58 2.83 9.38
C MET A 14 11.07 2.88 9.01
N PRO A 15 11.65 1.90 8.26
CA PRO A 15 13.06 1.99 7.83
C PRO A 15 13.38 3.25 7.04
N VAL A 16 12.43 3.81 6.28
CA VAL A 16 12.65 5.01 5.46
C VAL A 16 13.14 6.20 6.30
N SER A 17 12.57 6.37 7.49
CA SER A 17 12.97 7.44 8.41
C SER A 17 14.20 7.11 9.28
N LEU A 18 14.63 5.85 9.29
CA LEU A 18 15.70 5.32 10.14
C LEU A 18 16.86 4.73 9.35
N LEU A 19 16.91 4.95 8.01
CA LEU A 19 17.92 4.36 7.13
C LEU A 19 19.36 4.60 7.62
N THR A 20 19.72 5.84 7.85
CA THR A 20 21.07 6.22 8.28
C THR A 20 21.45 5.64 9.65
N PRO A 21 20.63 5.73 10.71
CA PRO A 21 20.91 5.05 11.99
C PRO A 21 21.07 3.54 11.87
N ILE A 22 20.25 2.87 11.07
CA ILE A 22 20.31 1.43 10.86
C ILE A 22 21.59 1.05 10.12
N ALA A 23 21.91 1.76 9.02
CA ALA A 23 23.08 1.52 8.21
C ALA A 23 24.38 1.67 9.02
N ASN A 24 24.47 2.75 9.81
CA ASN A 24 25.64 3.01 10.65
C ASN A 24 25.84 1.94 11.74
N ASP A 25 24.77 1.53 12.40
CA ASP A 25 24.83 0.60 13.53
C ASP A 25 25.10 -0.85 13.08
N LEU A 26 24.55 -1.25 11.94
CA LEU A 26 24.73 -2.61 11.38
C LEU A 26 25.86 -2.70 10.35
N SER A 27 26.61 -1.61 10.12
CA SER A 27 27.79 -1.55 9.24
C SER A 27 27.48 -1.96 7.79
N PHE A 28 26.36 -1.48 7.22
CA PHE A 28 26.03 -1.66 5.81
C PHE A 28 25.64 -0.32 5.14
N THR A 29 25.52 -0.31 3.82
CA THR A 29 25.23 0.92 3.08
C THR A 29 23.77 1.34 3.18
N GLU A 30 23.48 2.64 2.98
CA GLU A 30 22.09 3.14 2.92
C GLU A 30 21.29 2.48 1.79
N GLY A 31 21.95 2.15 0.66
CA GLY A 31 21.35 1.39 -0.42
C GLY A 31 20.92 -0.02 0.02
N GLN A 32 21.75 -0.71 0.80
CA GLN A 32 21.39 -1.99 1.40
C GLN A 32 20.24 -1.86 2.41
N ALA A 33 20.20 -0.78 3.18
CA ALA A 33 19.08 -0.48 4.07
C ALA A 33 17.77 -0.27 3.26
N GLY A 34 17.86 0.43 2.13
CA GLY A 34 16.72 0.64 1.22
C GLY A 34 16.19 -0.67 0.61
N GLN A 35 17.06 -1.64 0.34
CA GLN A 35 16.64 -2.97 -0.16
C GLN A 35 15.70 -3.71 0.81
N ALA A 36 15.67 -3.34 2.09
CA ALA A 36 14.77 -3.92 3.07
C ALA A 36 13.29 -3.79 2.70
N ILE A 37 12.91 -2.72 2.01
CA ILE A 37 11.53 -2.50 1.53
C ILE A 37 11.25 -3.41 0.33
N ALA A 38 12.16 -3.46 -0.63
CA ALA A 38 12.01 -4.35 -1.79
C ALA A 38 11.96 -5.83 -1.38
N PHE A 39 12.75 -6.21 -0.37
CA PHE A 39 12.79 -7.57 0.15
C PHE A 39 11.48 -7.95 0.86
N SER A 40 10.92 -7.06 1.69
CA SER A 40 9.59 -7.28 2.27
C SER A 40 8.51 -7.35 1.20
N GLY A 41 8.56 -6.52 0.16
CA GLY A 41 7.66 -6.55 -0.98
C GLY A 41 7.70 -7.89 -1.73
N LEU A 42 8.88 -8.44 -1.98
CA LEU A 42 9.04 -9.76 -2.61
C LEU A 42 8.34 -10.86 -1.82
N PHE A 43 8.55 -10.93 -0.51
CA PHE A 43 7.88 -11.91 0.35
C PHE A 43 6.38 -11.66 0.46
N ALA A 44 5.93 -10.40 0.36
CA ALA A 44 4.51 -10.09 0.29
C ALA A 44 3.87 -10.61 -1.00
N VAL A 45 4.52 -10.49 -2.16
CA VAL A 45 4.07 -11.10 -3.42
C VAL A 45 3.94 -12.62 -3.27
N ILE A 46 4.99 -13.27 -2.80
CA ILE A 46 5.01 -14.73 -2.63
C ILE A 46 3.87 -15.16 -1.69
N THR A 47 3.73 -14.50 -0.54
CA THR A 47 2.73 -14.88 0.45
C THR A 47 1.32 -14.57 0.01
N SER A 48 1.08 -13.47 -0.73
CA SER A 48 -0.25 -13.17 -1.25
C SER A 48 -0.75 -14.24 -2.23
N LEU A 49 0.13 -14.82 -3.03
CA LEU A 49 -0.22 -15.86 -4.01
C LEU A 49 -0.32 -17.26 -3.39
N PHE A 50 0.59 -17.59 -2.49
CA PHE A 50 0.73 -18.96 -1.97
C PHE A 50 0.25 -19.12 -0.52
N GLY A 51 0.30 -18.07 0.29
CA GLY A 51 -0.01 -18.13 1.72
C GLY A 51 -1.44 -18.56 2.02
N ASN A 52 -2.40 -18.10 1.21
CA ASN A 52 -3.80 -18.49 1.36
C ASN A 52 -4.03 -19.97 1.00
N THR A 53 -3.28 -20.51 0.05
CA THR A 53 -3.31 -21.94 -0.28
C THR A 53 -2.75 -22.78 0.87
N LEU A 54 -1.65 -22.34 1.49
CA LEU A 54 -1.06 -23.03 2.65
C LEU A 54 -1.98 -23.01 3.87
N LEU A 55 -2.69 -21.90 4.09
CA LEU A 55 -3.63 -21.72 5.19
C LEU A 55 -5.09 -22.02 4.79
N ALA A 56 -5.32 -22.63 3.63
CA ALA A 56 -6.67 -22.89 3.09
C ALA A 56 -7.58 -23.67 4.04
N ARG A 57 -7.01 -24.62 4.80
CA ARG A 57 -7.74 -25.49 5.74
C ARG A 57 -8.05 -24.81 7.08
N PHE A 58 -7.43 -23.68 7.38
CA PHE A 58 -7.63 -22.98 8.64
C PHE A 58 -8.75 -21.96 8.55
N ASP A 59 -9.40 -21.72 9.68
CA ASP A 59 -10.36 -20.62 9.86
C ASP A 59 -9.67 -19.27 9.54
N ARG A 60 -10.38 -18.37 8.83
CA ARG A 60 -9.82 -17.09 8.38
C ARG A 60 -9.46 -16.16 9.53
N ARG A 61 -10.15 -16.27 10.67
CA ARG A 61 -9.74 -15.61 11.91
C ARG A 61 -8.37 -16.09 12.36
N THR A 62 -8.15 -17.42 12.37
CA THR A 62 -6.86 -18.01 12.74
C THR A 62 -5.75 -17.57 11.81
N ALA A 63 -6.02 -17.46 10.50
CA ALA A 63 -5.05 -16.96 9.52
C ALA A 63 -4.64 -15.51 9.81
N VAL A 64 -5.58 -14.61 10.11
CA VAL A 64 -5.26 -13.20 10.44
C VAL A 64 -4.46 -13.13 11.76
N ILE A 65 -4.83 -13.91 12.77
CA ILE A 65 -4.10 -13.99 14.03
C ILE A 65 -2.67 -14.48 13.79
N PHE A 66 -2.49 -15.49 12.95
CA PHE A 66 -1.17 -16.00 12.56
C PHE A 66 -0.31 -14.92 11.91
N TYR A 67 -0.84 -14.16 10.94
CA TYR A 67 -0.10 -13.09 10.30
C TYR A 67 0.23 -11.94 11.27
N THR A 68 -0.66 -11.64 12.22
CA THR A 68 -0.36 -10.67 13.29
C THR A 68 0.78 -11.17 14.18
N PHE A 69 0.81 -12.45 14.49
CA PHE A 69 1.88 -13.06 15.26
C PHE A 69 3.22 -13.04 14.50
N VAL A 70 3.22 -13.34 13.21
CA VAL A 70 4.40 -13.24 12.35
C VAL A 70 4.95 -11.79 12.31
N MET A 71 4.06 -10.78 12.25
CA MET A 71 4.46 -9.37 12.37
C MET A 71 5.18 -9.09 13.69
N MET A 72 4.67 -9.59 14.81
CA MET A 72 5.31 -9.40 16.12
C MET A 72 6.69 -10.06 16.18
N ILE A 73 6.82 -11.29 15.65
CA ILE A 73 8.12 -11.99 15.53
C ILE A 73 9.09 -11.16 14.68
N SER A 74 8.61 -10.63 13.55
CA SER A 74 9.41 -9.71 12.71
C SER A 74 9.96 -8.54 13.54
N GLY A 75 9.10 -7.87 14.31
CA GLY A 75 9.50 -6.77 15.19
C GLY A 75 10.58 -7.17 16.19
N VAL A 76 10.43 -8.32 16.85
CA VAL A 76 11.44 -8.84 17.80
C VAL A 76 12.77 -9.13 17.08
N ILE A 77 12.74 -9.80 15.93
CA ILE A 77 13.95 -10.16 15.18
C ILE A 77 14.67 -8.92 14.67
N VAL A 78 13.95 -7.96 14.11
CA VAL A 78 14.53 -6.68 13.64
C VAL A 78 15.19 -5.94 14.80
N THR A 79 14.52 -5.86 15.94
CA THR A 79 15.04 -5.20 17.16
C THR A 79 16.32 -5.87 17.66
N SER A 80 16.40 -7.19 17.58
CA SER A 80 17.55 -7.99 18.02
C SER A 80 18.61 -8.18 16.95
N ALA A 81 18.49 -7.52 15.78
CA ALA A 81 19.42 -7.73 14.68
C ALA A 81 20.82 -7.17 14.99
N HIS A 82 21.83 -8.02 14.78
CA HIS A 82 23.24 -7.68 14.94
C HIS A 82 23.99 -7.66 13.59
N GLY A 83 23.28 -7.82 12.47
CA GLY A 83 23.85 -7.78 11.13
C GLY A 83 22.78 -7.85 10.05
N TYR A 84 23.24 -7.63 8.80
CA TYR A 84 22.40 -7.54 7.62
C TYR A 84 21.44 -8.72 7.44
N GLY A 85 21.94 -9.95 7.53
CA GLY A 85 21.13 -11.17 7.30
C GLY A 85 19.95 -11.29 8.27
N MET A 86 20.18 -11.03 9.58
CA MET A 86 19.13 -11.10 10.58
C MET A 86 18.09 -9.97 10.38
N PHE A 87 18.55 -8.78 10.04
CA PHE A 87 17.67 -7.66 9.71
C PHE A 87 16.80 -7.98 8.50
N MET A 88 17.38 -8.50 7.41
CA MET A 88 16.64 -8.90 6.21
C MET A 88 15.67 -10.05 6.46
N PHE A 89 16.03 -11.00 7.33
CA PHE A 89 15.11 -12.07 7.74
C PHE A 89 13.88 -11.51 8.46
N GLY A 90 14.07 -10.57 9.38
CA GLY A 90 12.94 -9.85 9.98
C GLY A 90 12.09 -9.11 8.94
N ARG A 91 12.71 -8.50 7.92
CA ARG A 91 12.01 -7.83 6.81
C ARG A 91 11.23 -8.82 5.92
N ALA A 92 11.74 -10.03 5.71
CA ALA A 92 10.99 -11.08 5.04
C ALA A 92 9.71 -11.46 5.80
N LEU A 93 9.79 -11.58 7.12
CA LEU A 93 8.63 -11.93 7.96
C LEU A 93 7.54 -10.85 7.93
N ILE A 94 7.91 -9.55 7.94
CA ILE A 94 6.89 -8.50 7.78
C ILE A 94 6.24 -8.57 6.41
N GLY A 95 7.00 -8.87 5.34
CA GLY A 95 6.46 -9.10 4.01
C GLY A 95 5.45 -10.26 3.99
N ILE A 96 5.76 -11.38 4.65
CA ILE A 96 4.83 -12.50 4.80
C ILE A 96 3.53 -12.04 5.48
N SER A 97 3.63 -11.27 6.54
CA SER A 97 2.47 -10.74 7.25
C SER A 97 1.63 -9.81 6.37
N ILE A 98 2.26 -8.90 5.63
CA ILE A 98 1.61 -7.95 4.71
C ILE A 98 0.86 -8.70 3.61
N GLY A 99 1.54 -9.59 2.89
CA GLY A 99 0.94 -10.33 1.79
C GLY A 99 -0.26 -11.18 2.23
N GLY A 100 -0.12 -11.87 3.36
CA GLY A 100 -1.18 -12.71 3.90
C GLY A 100 -2.38 -11.92 4.44
N PHE A 101 -2.15 -10.86 5.19
CA PHE A 101 -3.22 -10.00 5.71
C PHE A 101 -4.01 -9.33 4.59
N TRP A 102 -3.31 -8.65 3.66
CA TRP A 102 -3.97 -7.90 2.61
C TRP A 102 -4.77 -8.79 1.66
N SER A 103 -4.26 -9.98 1.31
CA SER A 103 -4.97 -10.92 0.44
C SER A 103 -6.30 -11.42 1.01
N LEU A 104 -6.43 -11.48 2.34
CA LEU A 104 -7.64 -11.92 3.04
C LEU A 104 -8.54 -10.76 3.49
N SER A 105 -8.01 -9.56 3.61
CA SER A 105 -8.67 -8.44 4.29
C SER A 105 -10.05 -8.10 3.71
N THR A 106 -10.15 -7.97 2.39
CA THR A 106 -11.40 -7.63 1.70
C THR A 106 -12.42 -8.76 1.80
N ALA A 107 -12.00 -10.01 1.61
CA ALA A 107 -12.88 -11.19 1.73
C ALA A 107 -13.45 -11.32 3.14
N ILE A 108 -12.66 -11.08 4.17
CA ILE A 108 -13.12 -11.10 5.56
C ILE A 108 -14.10 -9.96 5.82
N LEU A 109 -13.81 -8.74 5.34
CA LEU A 109 -14.71 -7.59 5.53
C LEU A 109 -16.08 -7.83 4.93
N VAL A 110 -16.15 -8.35 3.70
CA VAL A 110 -17.43 -8.65 3.02
C VAL A 110 -18.27 -9.67 3.80
N ARG A 111 -17.64 -10.59 4.51
CA ARG A 111 -18.33 -11.62 5.34
C ARG A 111 -18.80 -11.12 6.70
N ILE A 112 -18.24 -10.03 7.21
CA ILE A 112 -18.54 -9.52 8.56
C ILE A 112 -19.55 -8.36 8.52
N VAL A 113 -19.54 -7.55 7.45
CA VAL A 113 -20.34 -6.35 7.35
C VAL A 113 -21.52 -6.54 6.40
N HIS A 114 -22.60 -5.74 6.63
CA HIS A 114 -23.74 -5.72 5.72
C HIS A 114 -23.32 -5.25 4.31
N PRO A 115 -23.83 -5.83 3.21
CA PRO A 115 -23.42 -5.52 1.84
C PRO A 115 -23.38 -4.02 1.50
N LEU A 116 -24.36 -3.25 1.95
CA LEU A 116 -24.41 -1.79 1.75
C LEU A 116 -23.29 -1.03 2.50
N SER A 117 -22.66 -1.65 3.49
CA SER A 117 -21.59 -1.05 4.31
C SER A 117 -20.19 -1.47 3.87
N VAL A 118 -20.05 -2.37 2.89
CA VAL A 118 -18.76 -2.86 2.41
C VAL A 118 -17.82 -1.74 1.96
N PRO A 119 -18.25 -0.76 1.14
CA PRO A 119 -17.37 0.33 0.73
C PRO A 119 -16.86 1.17 1.91
N LYS A 120 -17.73 1.43 2.90
CA LYS A 120 -17.38 2.16 4.12
C LYS A 120 -16.38 1.37 4.97
N ALA A 121 -16.55 0.06 5.08
CA ALA A 121 -15.65 -0.81 5.82
C ALA A 121 -14.26 -0.87 5.16
N ILE A 122 -14.20 -0.96 3.84
CA ILE A 122 -12.95 -0.87 3.07
C ILE A 122 -12.28 0.50 3.27
N ALA A 123 -13.06 1.59 3.25
CA ALA A 123 -12.53 2.93 3.49
C ALA A 123 -11.93 3.08 4.90
N ILE A 124 -12.59 2.51 5.93
CA ILE A 124 -12.06 2.48 7.31
C ILE A 124 -10.77 1.64 7.38
N LEU A 125 -10.71 0.49 6.69
CA LEU A 125 -9.50 -0.32 6.63
C LEU A 125 -8.34 0.46 6.01
N GLN A 126 -8.60 1.11 4.87
CA GLN A 126 -7.61 1.91 4.15
C GLN A 126 -7.25 3.21 4.89
N GLY A 127 -8.14 3.71 5.74
CA GLY A 127 -7.85 4.81 6.68
C GLY A 127 -6.69 4.48 7.61
N GLY A 128 -6.54 3.22 8.01
CA GLY A 128 -5.36 2.75 8.74
C GLY A 128 -4.06 2.93 7.95
N THR A 129 -4.06 2.61 6.66
CA THR A 129 -2.91 2.83 5.76
C THR A 129 -2.60 4.32 5.61
N ALA A 130 -3.61 5.12 5.32
CA ALA A 130 -3.43 6.57 5.15
C ALA A 130 -2.86 7.21 6.43
N LEU A 131 -3.37 6.82 7.60
CA LEU A 131 -2.86 7.29 8.89
C LEU A 131 -1.41 6.84 9.11
N ALA A 132 -1.05 5.62 8.71
CA ALA A 132 0.32 5.13 8.79
C ALA A 132 1.29 5.96 7.96
N PHE A 133 0.95 6.29 6.73
CA PHE A 133 1.80 7.14 5.87
C PHE A 133 2.04 8.53 6.45
N VAL A 134 1.07 9.07 7.20
CA VAL A 134 1.19 10.37 7.87
C VAL A 134 2.03 10.30 9.12
N VAL A 135 1.75 9.29 9.95
CA VAL A 135 2.25 9.22 11.33
C VAL A 135 3.57 8.46 11.41
N ALA A 136 3.76 7.41 10.61
CA ALA A 136 4.90 6.52 10.76
C ALA A 136 6.26 7.20 10.49
N PRO A 137 6.46 8.04 9.46
CA PRO A 137 7.77 8.67 9.26
C PRO A 137 8.16 9.65 10.38
N PRO A 138 7.31 10.61 10.81
CA PRO A 138 7.68 11.50 11.91
C PRO A 138 7.78 10.75 13.25
N LEU A 139 6.89 9.78 13.51
CA LEU A 139 6.94 8.97 14.73
C LEU A 139 8.20 8.11 14.76
N GLY A 140 8.58 7.49 13.64
CA GLY A 140 9.80 6.70 13.50
C GLY A 140 11.04 7.55 13.79
N SER A 141 11.13 8.73 13.20
CA SER A 141 12.23 9.67 13.44
C SER A 141 12.28 10.13 14.91
N PHE A 142 11.13 10.48 15.50
CA PHE A 142 11.03 10.90 16.90
C PHE A 142 11.45 9.78 17.86
N LEU A 143 10.91 8.58 17.68
CA LEU A 143 11.26 7.43 18.51
C LEU A 143 12.71 7.00 18.29
N GLY A 144 13.19 7.08 17.05
CA GLY A 144 14.60 6.80 16.72
C GLY A 144 15.58 7.69 17.46
N ASN A 145 15.24 8.98 17.61
CA ASN A 145 16.05 9.93 18.39
C ASN A 145 15.94 9.71 19.89
N LEU A 146 14.77 9.27 20.39
CA LEU A 146 14.50 9.14 21.83
C LEU A 146 15.01 7.80 22.41
N ILE A 147 14.72 6.69 21.74
CA ILE A 147 14.97 5.32 22.21
C ILE A 147 15.79 4.47 21.23
N GLY A 148 16.37 5.12 20.22
CA GLY A 148 17.12 4.45 19.17
C GLY A 148 16.22 3.71 18.15
N TRP A 149 16.80 3.36 16.99
CA TRP A 149 16.06 2.68 15.93
C TRP A 149 15.50 1.31 16.36
N ARG A 150 16.24 0.57 17.20
CA ARG A 150 15.77 -0.71 17.77
C ARG A 150 14.53 -0.51 18.64
N GLY A 151 14.53 0.49 19.49
CA GLY A 151 13.39 0.84 20.32
C GLY A 151 12.17 1.25 19.49
N ALA A 152 12.38 2.01 18.41
CA ALA A 152 11.32 2.38 17.46
C ALA A 152 10.66 1.12 16.84
N PHE A 153 11.45 0.16 16.35
CA PHE A 153 10.91 -1.11 15.82
C PHE A 153 10.25 -1.96 16.90
N PHE A 154 10.75 -1.92 18.14
CA PHE A 154 10.15 -2.69 19.23
C PHE A 154 8.71 -2.25 19.52
N THR A 155 8.33 -1.00 19.24
CA THR A 155 6.95 -0.51 19.44
C THR A 155 5.91 -1.28 18.64
N VAL A 156 6.31 -1.94 17.55
CA VAL A 156 5.46 -2.83 16.75
C VAL A 156 4.97 -4.03 17.59
N VAL A 157 5.77 -4.50 18.54
CA VAL A 157 5.44 -5.67 19.36
C VAL A 157 4.25 -5.39 20.30
N PRO A 158 4.29 -4.40 21.20
CA PRO A 158 3.13 -4.09 22.06
C PRO A 158 1.90 -3.66 21.25
N ALA A 159 2.08 -2.92 20.13
CA ALA A 159 0.98 -2.60 19.23
C ALA A 159 0.37 -3.88 18.61
N GLY A 160 1.21 -4.83 18.22
CA GLY A 160 0.78 -6.15 17.73
C GLY A 160 0.02 -6.96 18.79
N VAL A 161 0.44 -6.93 20.06
CA VAL A 161 -0.29 -7.56 21.18
C VAL A 161 -1.69 -6.97 21.31
N ILE A 162 -1.82 -5.64 21.27
CA ILE A 162 -3.12 -4.97 21.31
C ILE A 162 -3.99 -5.42 20.12
N CYS A 163 -3.43 -5.45 18.90
CA CYS A 163 -4.13 -5.92 17.71
C CYS A 163 -4.59 -7.38 17.87
N LEU A 164 -3.73 -8.24 18.39
CA LEU A 164 -4.00 -9.66 18.56
C LEU A 164 -5.13 -9.91 19.56
N ILE A 165 -5.09 -9.26 20.73
CA ILE A 165 -6.16 -9.35 21.74
C ILE A 165 -7.48 -8.85 21.13
N TRP A 166 -7.46 -7.70 20.47
CA TRP A 166 -8.65 -7.14 19.83
C TRP A 166 -9.23 -8.06 18.77
N GLN A 167 -8.39 -8.65 17.93
CA GLN A 167 -8.82 -9.62 16.91
C GLN A 167 -9.45 -10.86 17.53
N MET A 168 -8.86 -11.38 18.61
CA MET A 168 -9.40 -12.55 19.32
C MET A 168 -10.79 -12.29 19.89
N VAL A 169 -11.09 -11.06 20.31
CA VAL A 169 -12.39 -10.70 20.89
C VAL A 169 -13.42 -10.38 19.80
N VAL A 170 -13.04 -9.66 18.75
CA VAL A 170 -13.99 -9.04 17.82
C VAL A 170 -14.22 -9.86 16.56
N ILE A 171 -13.19 -10.56 16.03
CA ILE A 171 -13.36 -11.31 14.78
C ILE A 171 -14.07 -12.63 15.06
N PRO A 172 -15.24 -12.89 14.46
CA PRO A 172 -15.92 -14.17 14.63
C PRO A 172 -15.16 -15.31 13.93
N LYS A 173 -15.49 -16.55 14.24
CA LYS A 173 -15.01 -17.70 13.49
C LYS A 173 -15.56 -17.63 12.06
N LEU A 174 -14.66 -17.73 11.10
CA LEU A 174 -14.95 -17.61 9.67
C LEU A 174 -14.41 -18.87 8.98
N PRO A 175 -15.24 -19.90 8.83
CA PRO A 175 -14.81 -21.16 8.22
C PRO A 175 -14.18 -20.90 6.84
N PRO A 176 -13.20 -21.72 6.44
CA PRO A 176 -12.53 -21.57 5.16
C PRO A 176 -13.55 -21.63 4.02
N GLN A 177 -13.37 -20.79 3.02
CA GLN A 177 -14.03 -20.94 1.73
C GLN A 177 -13.26 -21.95 0.89
N ARG A 178 -13.83 -22.32 -0.29
CA ARG A 178 -13.19 -23.26 -1.23
C ARG A 178 -11.70 -22.97 -1.39
N ASP A 179 -10.91 -24.04 -1.51
CA ASP A 179 -9.46 -23.94 -1.65
C ASP A 179 -9.06 -22.92 -2.72
N THR A 180 -8.40 -21.84 -2.30
CA THR A 180 -7.82 -20.86 -3.21
C THR A 180 -6.59 -21.49 -3.85
N SER A 181 -6.76 -22.11 -5.00
CA SER A 181 -5.66 -22.72 -5.75
C SER A 181 -5.08 -21.73 -6.76
N ILE A 182 -3.80 -21.88 -7.08
CA ILE A 182 -3.14 -21.10 -8.14
C ILE A 182 -3.89 -21.25 -9.47
N ARG A 183 -4.47 -22.42 -9.72
CA ARG A 183 -5.32 -22.67 -10.90
C ARG A 183 -6.55 -21.77 -10.92
N GLN A 184 -7.15 -21.50 -9.77
CA GLN A 184 -8.28 -20.59 -9.64
C GLN A 184 -7.85 -19.14 -9.88
N ILE A 185 -6.72 -18.70 -9.32
CA ILE A 185 -6.14 -17.38 -9.60
C ILE A 185 -5.89 -17.22 -11.11
N ALA A 186 -5.31 -18.23 -11.76
CA ALA A 186 -5.07 -18.23 -13.20
C ALA A 186 -6.37 -18.24 -14.03
N SER A 187 -7.44 -18.87 -13.52
CA SER A 187 -8.75 -18.87 -14.18
C SER A 187 -9.40 -17.49 -14.22
N LEU A 188 -9.21 -16.68 -13.17
CA LEU A 188 -9.71 -15.30 -13.12
C LEU A 188 -9.13 -14.43 -14.24
N LEU A 189 -7.86 -14.62 -14.58
CA LEU A 189 -7.21 -13.89 -15.68
C LEU A 189 -7.76 -14.21 -17.06
N ARG A 190 -8.51 -15.29 -17.23
CA ARG A 190 -9.24 -15.59 -18.48
C ARG A 190 -10.41 -14.61 -18.70
N SER A 191 -10.97 -14.04 -17.66
CA SER A 191 -11.92 -12.95 -17.78
C SER A 191 -11.20 -11.70 -18.26
N ARG A 192 -11.46 -11.30 -19.52
CA ARG A 192 -10.84 -10.10 -20.12
C ARG A 192 -11.03 -8.85 -19.28
N ILE A 193 -12.18 -8.72 -18.63
CA ILE A 193 -12.51 -7.54 -17.82
C ILE A 193 -11.73 -7.54 -16.51
N PHE A 194 -11.65 -8.68 -15.86
CA PHE A 194 -10.86 -8.82 -14.65
C PHE A 194 -9.36 -8.60 -14.94
N ALA A 195 -8.84 -9.19 -16.03
CA ALA A 195 -7.46 -9.00 -16.46
C ALA A 195 -7.14 -7.52 -16.76
N LEU A 196 -8.02 -6.82 -17.50
CA LEU A 196 -7.85 -5.39 -17.76
C LEU A 196 -7.92 -4.55 -16.49
N GLY A 197 -8.81 -4.89 -15.54
CA GLY A 197 -8.84 -4.26 -14.23
C GLY A 197 -7.54 -4.45 -13.45
N MET A 198 -6.98 -5.66 -13.47
CA MET A 198 -5.69 -5.95 -12.83
C MET A 198 -4.54 -5.18 -13.47
N ILE A 199 -4.50 -5.06 -14.80
CA ILE A 199 -3.52 -4.23 -15.51
C ILE A 199 -3.69 -2.75 -15.13
N ALA A 200 -4.93 -2.25 -15.12
CA ALA A 200 -5.19 -0.85 -14.78
C ALA A 200 -4.77 -0.51 -13.34
N VAL A 201 -5.08 -1.35 -12.35
CA VAL A 201 -4.65 -1.13 -10.96
C VAL A 201 -3.13 -1.21 -10.82
N THR A 202 -2.48 -2.15 -11.52
CA THR A 202 -1.01 -2.27 -11.53
C THR A 202 -0.37 -0.99 -12.05
N LEU A 203 -0.85 -0.46 -13.18
CA LEU A 203 -0.34 0.79 -13.76
C LEU A 203 -0.61 2.01 -12.87
N ALA A 204 -1.77 2.06 -12.19
CA ALA A 204 -2.07 3.12 -11.24
C ALA A 204 -1.07 3.16 -10.08
N PHE A 205 -0.83 2.01 -9.45
CA PHE A 205 0.12 1.91 -8.35
C PHE A 205 1.57 2.10 -8.82
N MET A 206 1.93 1.56 -9.99
CA MET A 206 3.27 1.74 -10.55
C MET A 206 3.54 3.23 -10.84
N GLY A 207 2.59 3.94 -11.45
CA GLY A 207 2.69 5.38 -11.70
C GLY A 207 2.75 6.20 -10.41
N GLN A 208 1.94 5.85 -9.40
CA GLN A 208 1.99 6.49 -8.09
C GLN A 208 3.36 6.28 -7.42
N PHE A 209 3.87 5.06 -7.40
CA PHE A 209 5.11 4.73 -6.70
C PHE A 209 6.38 5.01 -7.50
N SER A 210 6.29 5.29 -8.80
CA SER A 210 7.43 5.85 -9.54
C SER A 210 7.76 7.28 -9.10
N LEU A 211 6.77 8.03 -8.62
CA LEU A 211 6.90 9.43 -8.21
C LEU A 211 7.03 9.60 -6.68
N SER A 212 6.19 8.92 -5.90
CA SER A 212 6.03 9.17 -4.47
C SER A 212 7.33 9.09 -3.64
N PRO A 213 8.25 8.13 -3.85
CA PRO A 213 9.51 8.07 -3.11
C PRO A 213 10.45 9.25 -3.40
N TYR A 214 10.31 9.84 -4.59
CA TYR A 214 11.18 10.91 -5.09
C TYR A 214 10.64 12.32 -4.86
N LEU A 215 9.48 12.44 -4.23
CA LEU A 215 8.89 13.73 -3.83
C LEU A 215 9.82 14.51 -2.90
N ARG A 216 10.48 13.82 -1.98
CA ARG A 216 11.39 14.47 -1.03
C ARG A 216 12.64 15.04 -1.73
N PRO A 217 13.44 14.26 -2.49
CA PRO A 217 14.55 14.80 -3.25
C PRO A 217 14.14 15.92 -4.21
N PHE A 218 12.98 15.79 -4.85
CA PHE A 218 12.42 16.85 -5.71
C PHE A 218 12.16 18.14 -4.94
N LEU A 219 11.53 18.10 -3.78
CA LEU A 219 11.27 19.28 -2.96
C LEU A 219 12.57 19.94 -2.50
N GLU A 220 13.57 19.18 -2.10
CA GLU A 220 14.87 19.70 -1.68
C GLU A 220 15.63 20.37 -2.83
N CYS A 221 15.71 19.72 -3.99
CA CYS A 221 16.52 20.18 -5.12
C CYS A 221 15.86 21.30 -5.92
N VAL A 222 14.52 21.31 -6.04
CA VAL A 222 13.83 22.21 -6.98
C VAL A 222 13.18 23.40 -6.30
N THR A 223 12.61 23.21 -5.12
CA THR A 223 11.91 24.31 -4.42
C THR A 223 12.77 25.02 -3.40
N GLY A 224 13.95 24.49 -3.04
CA GLY A 224 14.80 25.03 -1.98
C GLY A 224 14.14 25.06 -0.60
N LEU A 225 12.93 24.52 -0.49
CA LEU A 225 12.24 24.35 0.77
C LEU A 225 12.92 23.18 1.47
N GLY A 226 13.81 23.50 2.42
CA GLY A 226 14.28 22.49 3.38
C GLY A 226 13.06 21.74 3.89
N ILE A 227 13.23 20.43 4.13
CA ILE A 227 12.14 19.55 4.58
C ILE A 227 11.52 20.13 5.83
N ASN A 228 10.61 21.04 5.63
CA ASN A 228 9.70 21.39 6.69
C ASN A 228 8.76 20.19 6.80
N MET A 229 8.67 19.60 8.00
CA MET A 229 7.62 18.65 8.39
C MET A 229 6.24 19.05 7.87
N ILE A 230 6.03 20.30 7.55
CA ILE A 230 4.83 20.92 7.00
C ILE A 230 4.41 20.32 5.67
N SER A 231 5.32 20.09 4.71
CA SER A 231 4.93 19.54 3.39
C SER A 231 4.56 18.05 3.46
N LEU A 232 5.26 17.27 4.28
CA LEU A 232 4.90 15.88 4.54
C LEU A 232 3.63 15.77 5.40
N PHE A 233 3.45 16.66 6.36
CA PHE A 233 2.24 16.76 7.16
C PHE A 233 1.03 17.15 6.28
N LEU A 234 1.18 18.09 5.37
CA LEU A 234 0.12 18.49 4.41
C LEU A 234 -0.27 17.33 3.50
N LEU A 235 0.70 16.57 2.95
CA LEU A 235 0.43 15.35 2.19
C LEU A 235 -0.36 14.33 3.00
N GLY A 236 -0.01 14.18 4.26
CA GLY A 236 -0.68 13.28 5.16
C GLY A 236 -2.12 13.71 5.46
N VAL A 237 -2.33 14.97 5.83
CA VAL A 237 -3.68 15.53 6.06
C VAL A 237 -4.52 15.44 4.79
N ALA A 238 -3.94 15.72 3.62
CA ALA A 238 -4.61 15.54 2.34
C ALA A 238 -5.00 14.08 2.09
N GLY A 239 -4.12 13.13 2.41
CA GLY A 239 -4.40 11.70 2.32
C GLY A 239 -5.54 11.25 3.24
N LEU A 240 -5.58 11.71 4.49
CA LEU A 240 -6.70 11.46 5.40
C LEU A 240 -8.00 12.04 4.87
N THR A 241 -7.97 13.28 4.35
CA THR A 241 -9.14 13.92 3.73
C THR A 241 -9.63 13.09 2.53
N GLY A 242 -8.73 12.67 1.64
CA GLY A 242 -9.04 11.80 0.50
C GLY A 242 -9.69 10.47 0.93
N THR A 243 -9.19 9.87 2.02
CA THR A 243 -9.79 8.64 2.58
C THR A 243 -11.21 8.90 3.11
N LEU A 244 -11.44 9.99 3.82
CA LEU A 244 -12.76 10.34 4.35
C LEU A 244 -13.79 10.58 3.23
N ILE A 245 -13.38 11.23 2.14
CA ILE A 245 -14.25 11.48 0.98
C ILE A 245 -14.32 10.29 0.01
N SER A 246 -13.54 9.24 0.21
CA SER A 246 -13.51 8.07 -0.68
C SER A 246 -14.89 7.44 -0.90
N GLY A 247 -15.78 7.52 0.10
CA GLY A 247 -17.17 7.08 0.00
C GLY A 247 -17.99 7.78 -1.10
N PHE A 248 -17.64 9.03 -1.47
CA PHE A 248 -18.27 9.73 -2.60
C PHE A 248 -17.92 9.10 -3.94
N PHE A 249 -16.71 8.55 -4.08
CA PHE A 249 -16.23 7.92 -5.31
C PHE A 249 -16.79 6.51 -5.52
N VAL A 250 -17.35 5.90 -4.48
CA VAL A 250 -17.77 4.49 -4.49
C VAL A 250 -19.30 4.34 -4.52
N ARG A 251 -20.04 5.38 -4.92
CA ARG A 251 -21.49 5.34 -5.08
C ARG A 251 -21.89 4.40 -6.23
N ASP A 252 -23.03 4.61 -6.81
CA ASP A 252 -23.66 3.72 -7.78
C ASP A 252 -22.80 3.41 -9.01
N ASN A 253 -22.04 4.38 -9.50
CA ASN A 253 -21.20 4.26 -10.67
C ASN A 253 -19.71 4.37 -10.31
N LEU A 254 -18.96 3.28 -10.49
CA LEU A 254 -17.51 3.26 -10.26
C LEU A 254 -16.68 3.79 -11.44
N LEU A 255 -17.27 3.89 -12.64
CA LEU A 255 -16.55 4.30 -13.85
C LEU A 255 -15.84 5.64 -13.70
N PRO A 256 -16.51 6.73 -13.22
CA PRO A 256 -15.84 8.01 -13.04
C PRO A 256 -14.68 7.96 -12.06
N ALA A 257 -14.78 7.13 -11.01
CA ALA A 257 -13.72 7.00 -10.02
C ALA A 257 -12.54 6.16 -10.54
N LEU A 258 -12.82 5.02 -11.19
CA LEU A 258 -11.78 4.14 -11.76
C LEU A 258 -10.94 4.84 -12.82
N THR A 259 -11.54 5.73 -13.61
CA THR A 259 -10.87 6.47 -14.68
C THR A 259 -10.40 7.85 -14.23
N GLY A 260 -11.23 8.56 -13.48
CA GLY A 260 -10.98 9.96 -13.08
C GLY A 260 -9.86 10.12 -12.04
N LEU A 261 -9.73 9.17 -11.09
CA LEU A 261 -8.65 9.26 -10.09
C LEU A 261 -7.27 9.12 -10.73
N PRO A 262 -6.97 8.08 -11.56
CA PRO A 262 -5.68 8.01 -12.26
C PRO A 262 -5.48 9.17 -13.23
N ALA A 263 -6.52 9.62 -13.95
CA ALA A 263 -6.43 10.77 -14.84
C ALA A 263 -6.12 12.07 -14.07
N GLY A 264 -6.77 12.30 -12.94
CA GLY A 264 -6.48 13.44 -12.06
C GLY A 264 -5.04 13.42 -11.54
N LEU A 265 -4.54 12.26 -11.11
CA LEU A 265 -3.14 12.10 -10.71
C LEU A 265 -2.18 12.34 -11.88
N ALA A 266 -2.50 11.87 -13.08
CA ALA A 266 -1.71 12.13 -14.28
C ALA A 266 -1.62 13.64 -14.58
N ILE A 267 -2.74 14.36 -14.47
CA ILE A 267 -2.77 15.83 -14.65
C ILE A 267 -1.88 16.49 -13.58
N VAL A 268 -1.99 16.10 -12.32
CA VAL A 268 -1.17 16.66 -11.24
C VAL A 268 0.32 16.38 -11.47
N ALA A 269 0.70 15.15 -11.84
CA ALA A 269 2.08 14.80 -12.15
C ALA A 269 2.62 15.62 -13.34
N GLY A 270 1.82 15.77 -14.41
CA GLY A 270 2.17 16.61 -15.58
C GLY A 270 2.30 18.09 -15.22
N LEU A 271 1.39 18.63 -14.40
CA LEU A 271 1.49 20.02 -13.94
C LEU A 271 2.71 20.27 -13.03
N LEU A 272 3.11 19.28 -12.23
CA LEU A 272 4.32 19.37 -11.43
C LEU A 272 5.58 19.49 -12.31
N THR A 273 5.61 18.92 -13.52
CA THR A 273 6.74 19.13 -14.44
C THR A 273 6.85 20.56 -14.93
N ALA A 274 5.73 21.25 -15.13
CA ALA A 274 5.68 22.62 -15.62
C ALA A 274 5.80 23.66 -14.49
N LEU A 275 5.16 23.41 -13.34
CA LEU A 275 4.99 24.37 -12.25
C LEU A 275 5.83 24.05 -11.02
N GLY A 276 6.60 22.97 -11.05
CA GLY A 276 7.37 22.46 -9.90
C GLY A 276 8.39 23.47 -9.32
N HIS A 277 8.81 24.44 -10.12
CA HIS A 277 9.70 25.51 -9.66
C HIS A 277 9.02 26.58 -8.79
N ILE A 278 7.67 26.58 -8.75
CA ILE A 278 6.88 27.55 -7.98
C ILE A 278 6.43 26.88 -6.67
N PRO A 279 7.01 27.23 -5.50
CA PRO A 279 6.74 26.53 -4.24
C PRO A 279 5.25 26.46 -3.86
N ALA A 280 4.51 27.57 -4.05
CA ALA A 280 3.08 27.62 -3.74
C ALA A 280 2.24 26.70 -4.65
N ALA A 281 2.56 26.64 -5.95
CA ALA A 281 1.90 25.74 -6.90
C ALA A 281 2.22 24.28 -6.58
N THR A 282 3.47 23.97 -6.28
CA THR A 282 3.91 22.63 -5.86
C THR A 282 3.17 22.17 -4.61
N GLY A 283 3.08 23.02 -3.58
CA GLY A 283 2.33 22.70 -2.36
C GLY A 283 0.85 22.41 -2.64
N ALA A 284 0.18 23.24 -3.45
CA ALA A 284 -1.21 23.04 -3.84
C ALA A 284 -1.41 21.74 -4.65
N LEU A 285 -0.52 21.43 -5.59
CA LEU A 285 -0.57 20.23 -6.40
C LEU A 285 -0.34 18.98 -5.56
N LEU A 286 0.56 19.01 -4.57
CA LEU A 286 0.79 17.90 -3.65
C LEU A 286 -0.40 17.65 -2.71
N LEU A 287 -1.12 18.69 -2.29
CA LEU A 287 -2.39 18.53 -1.57
C LEU A 287 -3.42 17.79 -2.43
N VAL A 288 -3.58 18.20 -3.69
CA VAL A 288 -4.50 17.53 -4.63
C VAL A 288 -4.05 16.09 -4.88
N TRP A 289 -2.74 15.84 -5.02
CA TRP A 289 -2.17 14.48 -5.14
C TRP A 289 -2.57 13.60 -3.95
N GLY A 290 -2.36 14.06 -2.72
CA GLY A 290 -2.71 13.31 -1.51
C GLY A 290 -4.21 12.98 -1.44
N ILE A 291 -5.09 13.92 -1.82
CA ILE A 291 -6.54 13.71 -1.85
C ILE A 291 -6.94 12.65 -2.88
N LEU A 292 -6.31 12.65 -4.05
CA LEU A 292 -6.68 11.75 -5.16
C LEU A 292 -6.09 10.34 -5.00
N VAL A 293 -4.95 10.20 -4.36
CA VAL A 293 -4.23 8.92 -4.27
C VAL A 293 -4.91 7.93 -3.32
N THR A 294 -5.41 8.40 -2.18
CA THR A 294 -5.92 7.53 -1.12
C THR A 294 -7.27 6.85 -1.41
N PRO A 295 -8.18 7.39 -2.23
CA PRO A 295 -9.38 6.67 -2.66
C PRO A 295 -9.11 5.49 -3.61
N ILE A 296 -7.99 5.46 -4.32
CA ILE A 296 -7.69 4.43 -5.34
C ILE A 296 -7.84 3.00 -4.79
N PRO A 297 -7.20 2.61 -3.67
CA PRO A 297 -7.39 1.25 -3.14
C PRO A 297 -8.83 0.94 -2.77
N VAL A 298 -9.58 1.92 -2.26
CA VAL A 298 -11.00 1.74 -1.88
C VAL A 298 -11.85 1.43 -3.12
N VAL A 299 -11.64 2.21 -4.18
CA VAL A 299 -12.39 2.06 -5.44
C VAL A 299 -12.09 0.71 -6.10
N TRP A 300 -10.81 0.32 -6.21
CA TRP A 300 -10.41 -0.95 -6.82
C TRP A 300 -10.85 -2.17 -6.00
N ASN A 301 -10.74 -2.13 -4.67
CA ASN A 301 -11.28 -3.19 -3.83
C ASN A 301 -12.80 -3.31 -3.96
N THR A 302 -13.52 -2.19 -4.00
CA THR A 302 -14.97 -2.21 -4.20
C THR A 302 -15.36 -2.71 -5.60
N TRP A 303 -14.60 -2.34 -6.63
CA TRP A 303 -14.79 -2.88 -7.97
C TRP A 303 -14.62 -4.41 -7.99
N MET A 304 -13.57 -4.92 -7.35
CA MET A 304 -13.32 -6.35 -7.24
C MET A 304 -14.49 -7.09 -6.57
N THR A 305 -15.08 -6.54 -5.49
CA THR A 305 -16.23 -7.15 -4.80
C THR A 305 -17.48 -7.24 -5.67
N ARG A 306 -17.61 -6.39 -6.69
CA ARG A 306 -18.73 -6.41 -7.63
C ARG A 306 -18.52 -7.39 -8.80
N ILE A 307 -17.29 -7.52 -9.27
CA ILE A 307 -16.98 -8.34 -10.46
C ILE A 307 -16.78 -9.82 -10.13
N ILE A 308 -16.22 -10.14 -8.95
CA ILE A 308 -15.91 -11.52 -8.54
C ILE A 308 -16.37 -11.78 -7.09
N PRO A 309 -17.65 -11.62 -6.75
CA PRO A 309 -18.13 -11.73 -5.37
C PRO A 309 -17.85 -13.10 -4.74
N ASP A 310 -17.84 -14.18 -5.54
CA ASP A 310 -17.63 -15.55 -5.07
C ASP A 310 -16.16 -15.95 -4.96
N GLU A 311 -15.24 -15.17 -5.52
CA GLU A 311 -13.80 -15.51 -5.61
C GLU A 311 -12.89 -14.42 -5.01
N LEU A 312 -13.38 -13.72 -3.98
CA LEU A 312 -12.69 -12.58 -3.37
C LEU A 312 -11.31 -12.90 -2.78
N GLU A 313 -11.12 -14.12 -2.26
CA GLU A 313 -9.82 -14.52 -1.73
C GLU A 313 -8.78 -14.68 -2.85
N ALA A 314 -9.15 -15.32 -3.97
CA ALA A 314 -8.27 -15.48 -5.12
C ALA A 314 -7.98 -14.14 -5.82
N GLY A 315 -9.03 -13.33 -6.01
CA GLY A 315 -8.89 -11.99 -6.57
C GLY A 315 -8.06 -11.05 -5.69
N GLY A 316 -8.27 -11.10 -4.38
CA GLY A 316 -7.51 -10.35 -3.40
C GLY A 316 -6.03 -10.73 -3.38
N ALA A 317 -5.74 -12.04 -3.41
CA ALA A 317 -4.37 -12.55 -3.48
C ALA A 317 -3.63 -12.04 -4.73
N LEU A 318 -4.27 -12.11 -5.91
CA LEU A 318 -3.70 -11.62 -7.16
C LEU A 318 -3.53 -10.09 -7.14
N MET A 319 -4.55 -9.36 -6.70
CA MET A 319 -4.49 -7.89 -6.67
C MET A 319 -3.38 -7.39 -5.75
N VAL A 320 -3.21 -7.99 -4.57
CA VAL A 320 -2.13 -7.63 -3.64
C VAL A 320 -0.76 -7.96 -4.25
N ALA A 321 -0.60 -9.13 -4.88
CA ALA A 321 0.65 -9.49 -5.55
C ALA A 321 1.01 -8.45 -6.64
N LEU A 322 0.05 -8.06 -7.47
CA LEU A 322 0.25 -7.09 -8.54
C LEU A 322 0.52 -5.67 -7.99
N ILE A 323 -0.14 -5.27 -6.90
CA ILE A 323 0.11 -3.99 -6.23
C ILE A 323 1.53 -3.97 -5.65
N GLN A 324 1.96 -5.00 -4.95
CA GLN A 324 3.32 -5.06 -4.39
C GLN A 324 4.39 -5.11 -5.49
N PHE A 325 4.13 -5.83 -6.58
CA PHE A 325 4.96 -5.79 -7.77
C PHE A 325 5.03 -4.38 -8.37
N ALA A 326 3.88 -3.71 -8.50
CA ALA A 326 3.78 -2.35 -9.03
C ALA A 326 4.52 -1.31 -8.16
N ILE A 327 4.42 -1.43 -6.83
CA ILE A 327 5.16 -0.59 -5.87
C ILE A 327 6.67 -0.76 -6.08
N THR A 328 7.13 -2.01 -6.14
CA THR A 328 8.56 -2.33 -6.32
C THR A 328 9.08 -1.83 -7.67
N MET A 329 8.38 -2.16 -8.76
CA MET A 329 8.78 -1.76 -10.11
C MET A 329 8.63 -0.25 -10.33
N GLY A 330 7.61 0.36 -9.77
CA GLY A 330 7.43 1.81 -9.83
C GLY A 330 8.58 2.54 -9.16
N ALA A 331 8.91 2.17 -7.92
CA ALA A 331 10.03 2.76 -7.19
C ALA A 331 11.37 2.54 -7.92
N PHE A 332 11.61 1.34 -8.45
CA PHE A 332 12.82 1.02 -9.20
C PHE A 332 12.94 1.85 -10.48
N THR A 333 11.92 1.80 -11.35
CA THR A 333 11.95 2.53 -12.64
C THR A 333 11.92 4.04 -12.44
N GLY A 334 11.25 4.51 -11.40
CA GLY A 334 11.25 5.92 -10.99
C GLY A 334 12.65 6.38 -10.57
N GLY A 335 13.39 5.54 -9.81
CA GLY A 335 14.76 5.83 -9.39
C GLY A 335 15.74 5.88 -10.53
N GLU A 336 15.73 4.87 -11.39
CA GLU A 336 16.55 4.84 -12.60
C GLU A 336 16.32 6.09 -13.47
N SER A 337 15.04 6.46 -13.64
CA SER A 337 14.66 7.66 -14.39
C SER A 337 15.15 8.94 -13.70
N PHE A 338 15.05 9.00 -12.37
CA PHE A 338 15.49 10.14 -11.57
C PHE A 338 17.01 10.34 -11.64
N ASP A 339 17.78 9.27 -11.47
CA ASP A 339 19.23 9.32 -11.41
C ASP A 339 19.86 9.61 -12.78
N HIS A 340 19.31 9.05 -13.87
CA HIS A 340 19.88 9.19 -15.20
C HIS A 340 19.35 10.40 -16.00
N GLN A 341 18.11 10.81 -15.78
CA GLN A 341 17.45 11.83 -16.60
C GLN A 341 16.82 12.97 -15.78
N GLY A 342 16.96 12.91 -14.46
CA GLY A 342 16.45 13.91 -13.54
C GLY A 342 14.96 13.77 -13.22
N TRP A 343 14.50 14.59 -12.29
CA TRP A 343 13.15 14.53 -11.73
C TRP A 343 12.02 14.67 -12.76
N VAL A 344 12.22 15.46 -13.83
CA VAL A 344 11.21 15.69 -14.88
C VAL A 344 10.84 14.38 -15.57
N SER A 345 11.82 13.55 -15.91
CA SER A 345 11.58 12.26 -16.57
C SER A 345 10.80 11.29 -15.67
N THR A 346 11.09 11.27 -14.38
CA THR A 346 10.35 10.48 -13.38
C THR A 346 8.88 10.90 -13.33
N PHE A 347 8.60 12.18 -13.32
CA PHE A 347 7.23 12.71 -13.32
C PHE A 347 6.50 12.46 -14.63
N MET A 348 7.21 12.52 -15.77
CA MET A 348 6.64 12.14 -17.08
C MET A 348 6.36 10.64 -17.15
N LEU A 349 7.23 9.79 -16.62
CA LEU A 349 6.98 8.35 -16.49
C LEU A 349 5.71 8.08 -15.67
N ALA A 350 5.59 8.71 -14.50
CA ALA A 350 4.39 8.61 -13.67
C ALA A 350 3.13 9.04 -14.44
N THR A 351 3.20 10.18 -15.15
CA THR A 351 2.10 10.67 -15.97
C THR A 351 1.69 9.65 -17.02
N ALA A 352 2.65 9.09 -17.77
CA ALA A 352 2.36 8.11 -18.82
C ALA A 352 1.69 6.84 -18.27
N LEU A 353 2.18 6.30 -17.15
CA LEU A 353 1.61 5.13 -16.48
C LEU A 353 0.19 5.39 -15.97
N LEU A 354 -0.06 6.56 -15.38
CA LEU A 354 -1.37 6.96 -14.87
C LEU A 354 -2.38 7.21 -16.00
N VAL A 355 -1.97 7.82 -17.10
CA VAL A 355 -2.80 7.96 -18.32
C VAL A 355 -3.17 6.59 -18.87
N ALA A 356 -2.19 5.69 -19.01
CA ALA A 356 -2.45 4.33 -19.48
C ALA A 356 -3.43 3.58 -18.55
N SER A 357 -3.27 3.73 -17.23
CA SER A 357 -4.22 3.21 -16.25
C SER A 357 -5.63 3.74 -16.48
N ALA A 358 -5.79 5.06 -16.63
CA ALA A 358 -7.09 5.70 -16.83
C ALA A 358 -7.79 5.20 -18.09
N ILE A 359 -7.05 5.06 -19.20
CA ILE A 359 -7.58 4.57 -20.48
C ILE A 359 -8.03 3.11 -20.35
N ILE A 360 -7.20 2.24 -19.79
CA ILE A 360 -7.49 0.82 -19.64
C ILE A 360 -8.68 0.60 -18.70
N ALA A 361 -8.81 1.41 -17.63
CA ALA A 361 -9.89 1.31 -16.65
C ALA A 361 -11.29 1.61 -17.23
N VAL A 362 -11.41 2.16 -18.43
CA VAL A 362 -12.72 2.47 -19.05
C VAL A 362 -13.57 1.20 -19.25
N LEU A 363 -12.96 0.12 -19.74
CA LEU A 363 -13.70 -1.14 -20.01
C LEU A 363 -14.17 -1.83 -18.72
N PRO A 364 -13.31 -2.08 -17.72
CA PRO A 364 -13.74 -2.60 -16.43
C PRO A 364 -14.79 -1.73 -15.73
N GLY A 365 -14.67 -0.41 -15.84
CA GLY A 365 -15.61 0.52 -15.25
C GLY A 365 -17.01 0.49 -15.89
N ARG A 366 -17.09 0.38 -17.22
CA ARG A 366 -18.39 0.29 -17.95
C ARG A 366 -19.17 -0.95 -17.57
N ARG A 367 -18.52 -2.09 -17.40
CA ARG A 367 -19.23 -3.34 -17.07
C ARG A 367 -19.71 -3.38 -15.62
N SER A 368 -19.03 -2.71 -14.71
CA SER A 368 -19.56 -2.55 -13.33
C SER A 368 -20.91 -1.81 -13.26
N LEU A 369 -21.33 -1.19 -14.37
CA LEU A 369 -22.66 -0.57 -14.54
C LEU A 369 -23.71 -1.54 -15.06
N ALA A 370 -23.32 -2.56 -15.85
CA ALA A 370 -24.23 -3.46 -16.52
C ALA A 370 -24.69 -4.64 -15.63
N GLU A 371 -24.01 -4.85 -14.51
CA GLU A 371 -24.31 -5.94 -13.56
C GLU A 371 -25.20 -5.47 -12.38
N LYS A 372 -25.83 -4.30 -12.49
CA LYS A 372 -26.93 -3.82 -11.66
C LYS A 372 -28.28 -4.14 -12.31
#